data_60d4fe83f2f77914530abf4499393ae0
#
_entry.id   60d4fe83f2f77914530abf4499393ae0
#
_cell.length_a   1.000
_cell.length_b   1.000
_cell.length_c   1.000
_cell.angle_alpha   90.00
_cell.angle_beta   90.00
_cell.angle_gamma   90.00
#
_symmetry.space_group_name_H-M   'P 1'
#
loop_
_entity.id
_entity.type
_entity.pdbx_description
1 polymer ?
#
loop_
_entity_poly.entity_id
_entity_poly.type
_entity_poly.pdbx_seq_one_letter_code
_entity_poly.pdbx_strand_id
1 'polypeptide(L)'
;MDSVILSARGLTRHFGGLRAVDGVDFDLRTGEIHALIGPNGAGKTTFVSLLSGRVPVQSGSITLGAEDITALPAHARVRKGIAYTFQITSVYPRLSVYDNVALAVPPEAGELRPAVMAALSRVGLADRADQIAGTLSYGHQRLLELGMGLALRPRVLILDEPTQGLASGEVAGFAALVRSLVPETTVLLIEHNMELVMDLAQRITVLNFGQVLATGTPAEIRANRAVQAAYLGGDDAAA
;
A
#
# COMPACT_ATOMS: atom_id res chain seq x y z
N MET A 1 18.02 11.63 -11.04
CA MET A 1 17.31 10.69 -11.94
C MET A 1 16.42 9.83 -11.06
N ASP A 2 15.11 9.92 -11.24
CA ASP A 2 14.15 9.14 -10.45
C ASP A 2 14.26 7.68 -10.85
N SER A 3 14.97 6.88 -10.06
CA SER A 3 15.16 5.45 -10.34
C SER A 3 13.85 4.70 -10.03
N VAL A 4 13.48 3.76 -10.91
CA VAL A 4 12.36 2.84 -10.67
C VAL A 4 12.79 1.79 -9.67
N ILE A 5 12.06 1.68 -8.55
CA ILE A 5 12.32 0.69 -7.51
C ILE A 5 11.57 -0.61 -7.74
N LEU A 6 10.33 -0.51 -8.26
CA LEU A 6 9.49 -1.68 -8.57
C LEU A 6 8.85 -1.47 -9.94
N SER A 7 8.92 -2.48 -10.79
CA SER A 7 8.36 -2.46 -12.14
C SER A 7 7.54 -3.71 -12.40
N ALA A 8 6.41 -3.54 -13.05
CA ALA A 8 5.60 -4.63 -13.61
C ALA A 8 5.48 -4.44 -15.13
N ARG A 9 5.55 -5.53 -15.90
CA ARG A 9 5.42 -5.51 -17.36
C ARG A 9 4.48 -6.61 -17.84
N GLY A 10 3.46 -6.21 -18.61
CA GLY A 10 2.45 -7.09 -19.17
C GLY A 10 1.73 -7.95 -18.12
N LEU A 11 1.57 -7.41 -16.89
CA LEU A 11 1.09 -8.17 -15.76
C LEU A 11 -0.37 -8.58 -15.97
N THR A 12 -0.64 -9.88 -15.89
CA THR A 12 -1.97 -10.44 -16.18
C THR A 12 -2.41 -11.43 -15.13
N ARG A 13 -3.68 -11.35 -14.76
CA ARG A 13 -4.36 -12.33 -13.91
C ARG A 13 -5.84 -12.37 -14.23
N HIS A 14 -6.32 -13.55 -14.67
CA HIS A 14 -7.72 -13.81 -14.91
C HIS A 14 -8.25 -14.84 -13.90
N PHE A 15 -9.52 -14.71 -13.53
CA PHE A 15 -10.24 -15.67 -12.69
C PHE A 15 -11.47 -16.15 -13.47
N GLY A 16 -11.40 -17.35 -14.04
CA GLY A 16 -12.41 -17.82 -15.00
C GLY A 16 -12.54 -16.83 -16.17
N GLY A 17 -13.73 -16.31 -16.43
CA GLY A 17 -13.99 -15.32 -17.48
C GLY A 17 -13.65 -13.87 -17.09
N LEU A 18 -13.33 -13.57 -15.81
CA LEU A 18 -13.03 -12.24 -15.32
C LEU A 18 -11.56 -11.88 -15.56
N ARG A 19 -11.31 -10.85 -16.36
CA ARG A 19 -9.97 -10.26 -16.56
C ARG A 19 -9.70 -9.24 -15.46
N ALA A 20 -9.26 -9.72 -14.27
CA ALA A 20 -9.05 -8.85 -13.13
C ALA A 20 -7.84 -7.92 -13.27
N VAL A 21 -6.78 -8.38 -13.95
CA VAL A 21 -5.62 -7.59 -14.39
C VAL A 21 -5.26 -8.11 -15.79
N ASP A 22 -5.10 -7.22 -16.75
CA ASP A 22 -4.97 -7.56 -18.17
C ASP A 22 -3.91 -6.70 -18.87
N GLY A 23 -2.67 -7.21 -18.92
CA GLY A 23 -1.56 -6.57 -19.62
C GLY A 23 -1.07 -5.27 -18.97
N VAL A 24 -1.08 -5.17 -17.64
CA VAL A 24 -0.71 -3.95 -16.92
C VAL A 24 0.80 -3.74 -16.91
N ASP A 25 1.24 -2.57 -17.40
CA ASP A 25 2.57 -2.00 -17.19
C ASP A 25 2.50 -0.95 -16.09
N PHE A 26 3.46 -0.99 -15.15
CA PHE A 26 3.51 -0.08 -14.01
C PHE A 26 4.92 0.14 -13.52
N ASP A 27 5.25 1.38 -13.16
CA ASP A 27 6.52 1.79 -12.57
C ASP A 27 6.28 2.57 -11.28
N LEU A 28 6.92 2.12 -10.20
CA LEU A 28 7.00 2.82 -8.92
C LEU A 28 8.42 3.40 -8.78
N ARG A 29 8.53 4.72 -8.61
CA ARG A 29 9.81 5.40 -8.48
C ARG A 29 10.27 5.41 -7.03
N THR A 30 11.57 5.38 -6.82
CA THR A 30 12.16 5.45 -5.48
C THR A 30 11.78 6.75 -4.77
N GLY A 31 11.31 6.64 -3.52
CA GLY A 31 11.03 7.79 -2.68
C GLY A 31 9.82 8.63 -3.09
N GLU A 32 8.86 8.04 -3.83
CA GLU A 32 7.58 8.69 -4.13
C GLU A 32 6.42 8.07 -3.33
N ILE A 33 5.34 8.82 -3.16
CA ILE A 33 4.01 8.30 -2.86
C ILE A 33 3.28 8.20 -4.19
N HIS A 34 3.06 6.98 -4.66
CA HIS A 34 2.30 6.70 -5.87
C HIS A 34 0.93 6.17 -5.50
N ALA A 35 -0.13 6.84 -5.90
CA ALA A 35 -1.48 6.36 -5.66
C ALA A 35 -1.99 5.47 -6.80
N LEU A 36 -2.65 4.37 -6.43
CA LEU A 36 -3.38 3.50 -7.35
C LEU A 36 -4.87 3.66 -7.07
N ILE A 37 -5.60 4.21 -8.02
CA ILE A 37 -7.02 4.48 -7.91
C ILE A 37 -7.82 3.80 -9.02
N GLY A 38 -9.13 3.84 -8.94
CA GLY A 38 -10.05 3.29 -9.94
C GLY A 38 -11.38 2.89 -9.30
N PRO A 39 -12.44 2.70 -10.08
CA PRO A 39 -13.74 2.29 -9.59
C PRO A 39 -13.70 0.92 -8.89
N ASN A 40 -14.80 0.55 -8.23
CA ASN A 40 -14.94 -0.80 -7.66
C ASN A 40 -14.88 -1.83 -8.79
N GLY A 41 -14.15 -2.93 -8.54
CA GLY A 41 -13.94 -3.96 -9.57
C GLY A 41 -12.88 -3.62 -10.63
N ALA A 42 -12.21 -2.46 -10.56
CA ALA A 42 -11.15 -2.08 -11.52
C ALA A 42 -9.91 -2.98 -11.51
N GLY A 43 -9.76 -3.89 -10.53
CA GLY A 43 -8.62 -4.79 -10.43
C GLY A 43 -7.54 -4.37 -9.43
N LYS A 44 -7.70 -3.27 -8.69
CA LYS A 44 -6.70 -2.71 -7.76
C LYS A 44 -6.18 -3.74 -6.76
N THR A 45 -7.07 -4.40 -6.01
CA THR A 45 -6.71 -5.41 -4.98
C THR A 45 -6.00 -6.62 -5.60
N THR A 46 -6.43 -7.04 -6.78
CA THR A 46 -5.74 -8.12 -7.53
C THR A 46 -4.35 -7.66 -7.92
N PHE A 47 -4.20 -6.46 -8.48
CA PHE A 47 -2.92 -5.93 -8.90
C PHE A 47 -1.92 -5.84 -7.74
N VAL A 48 -2.29 -5.26 -6.59
CA VAL A 48 -1.38 -5.20 -5.44
C VAL A 48 -1.12 -6.58 -4.82
N SER A 49 -2.06 -7.52 -4.94
CA SER A 49 -1.86 -8.91 -4.54
C SER A 49 -0.83 -9.62 -5.42
N LEU A 50 -0.78 -9.29 -6.72
CA LEU A 50 0.28 -9.74 -7.63
C LEU A 50 1.63 -9.11 -7.23
N LEU A 51 1.69 -7.78 -6.98
CA LEU A 51 2.92 -7.09 -6.57
C LEU A 51 3.48 -7.60 -5.24
N SER A 52 2.61 -7.92 -4.28
CA SER A 52 3.01 -8.43 -2.97
C SER A 52 3.28 -9.95 -2.94
N GLY A 53 3.00 -10.69 -4.03
CA GLY A 53 3.18 -12.14 -4.12
C GLY A 53 2.13 -12.97 -3.38
N ARG A 54 1.00 -12.37 -3.00
CA ARG A 54 -0.17 -13.05 -2.38
C ARG A 54 -0.96 -13.85 -3.39
N VAL A 55 -0.96 -13.40 -4.63
CA VAL A 55 -1.53 -14.10 -5.78
C VAL A 55 -0.40 -14.34 -6.79
N PRO A 56 -0.27 -15.58 -7.34
CA PRO A 56 0.74 -15.88 -8.34
C PRO A 56 0.45 -15.15 -9.65
N VAL A 57 1.51 -14.68 -10.31
CA VAL A 57 1.47 -14.07 -11.64
C VAL A 57 1.07 -15.13 -12.66
N GLN A 58 0.13 -14.81 -13.55
CA GLN A 58 -0.28 -15.68 -14.64
C GLN A 58 0.58 -15.46 -15.89
N SER A 59 0.80 -14.19 -16.24
CA SER A 59 1.76 -13.79 -17.27
C SER A 59 2.30 -12.38 -16.97
N GLY A 60 3.40 -12.02 -17.61
CA GLY A 60 4.14 -10.79 -17.34
C GLY A 60 5.27 -11.00 -16.35
N SER A 61 5.89 -9.91 -15.90
CA SER A 61 7.01 -9.95 -14.97
C SER A 61 6.95 -8.81 -13.95
N ILE A 62 7.60 -9.02 -12.79
CA ILE A 62 7.75 -8.03 -11.73
C ILE A 62 9.22 -7.99 -11.33
N THR A 63 9.82 -6.79 -11.31
CA THR A 63 11.19 -6.60 -10.84
C THR A 63 11.22 -5.65 -9.64
N LEU A 64 12.15 -5.89 -8.71
CA LEU A 64 12.48 -4.99 -7.60
C LEU A 64 13.93 -4.54 -7.77
N GLY A 65 14.12 -3.30 -8.23
CA GLY A 65 15.41 -2.86 -8.78
C GLY A 65 15.76 -3.70 -10.01
N ALA A 66 16.93 -4.33 -9.99
CA ALA A 66 17.39 -5.20 -11.08
C ALA A 66 16.98 -6.68 -10.91
N GLU A 67 16.32 -7.03 -9.82
CA GLU A 67 16.01 -8.42 -9.47
C GLU A 67 14.61 -8.82 -9.93
N ASP A 68 14.48 -9.92 -10.67
CA ASP A 68 13.19 -10.54 -11.00
C ASP A 68 12.62 -11.23 -9.75
N ILE A 69 11.43 -10.78 -9.34
CA ILE A 69 10.70 -11.32 -8.19
C ILE A 69 9.38 -11.97 -8.60
N THR A 70 9.15 -12.18 -9.89
CA THR A 70 7.88 -12.66 -10.47
C THR A 70 7.38 -13.93 -9.81
N ALA A 71 8.26 -14.92 -9.65
CA ALA A 71 7.91 -16.22 -9.08
C ALA A 71 8.00 -16.30 -7.55
N LEU A 72 8.49 -15.22 -6.88
CA LEU A 72 8.69 -15.23 -5.45
C LEU A 72 7.35 -15.14 -4.68
N PRO A 73 7.13 -16.00 -3.67
CA PRO A 73 5.97 -15.90 -2.78
C PRO A 73 6.07 -14.69 -1.83
N ALA A 74 4.94 -14.30 -1.21
CA ALA A 74 4.84 -13.11 -0.39
C ALA A 74 5.95 -13.01 0.69
N HIS A 75 6.20 -14.09 1.45
CA HIS A 75 7.23 -14.07 2.51
C HIS A 75 8.65 -13.81 1.98
N ALA A 76 8.95 -14.24 0.76
CA ALA A 76 10.24 -13.94 0.13
C ALA A 76 10.33 -12.49 -0.33
N ARG A 77 9.21 -11.92 -0.85
CA ARG A 77 9.15 -10.48 -1.21
C ARG A 77 9.24 -9.59 0.02
N VAL A 78 8.67 -9.99 1.16
CA VAL A 78 8.84 -9.27 2.44
C VAL A 78 10.33 -9.19 2.81
N ARG A 79 11.07 -10.31 2.74
CA ARG A 79 12.54 -10.31 2.98
C ARG A 79 13.33 -9.44 1.98
N LYS A 80 12.76 -9.16 0.81
CA LYS A 80 13.34 -8.25 -0.19
C LYS A 80 12.98 -6.76 0.07
N GLY A 81 12.13 -6.51 1.05
CA GLY A 81 11.75 -5.16 1.46
C GLY A 81 10.43 -4.67 0.87
N ILE A 82 9.50 -5.55 0.53
CA ILE A 82 8.11 -5.18 0.18
C ILE A 82 7.21 -5.51 1.36
N ALA A 83 6.71 -4.48 2.07
CA ALA A 83 5.69 -4.64 3.10
C ALA A 83 4.30 -4.29 2.55
N TYR A 84 3.28 -4.95 3.10
CA TYR A 84 1.88 -4.75 2.74
C TYR A 84 1.04 -4.65 4.00
N THR A 85 0.21 -3.60 4.11
CA THR A 85 -0.83 -3.50 5.14
C THR A 85 -2.17 -3.91 4.56
N PHE A 86 -3.02 -4.52 5.38
CA PHE A 86 -4.29 -5.06 4.92
C PHE A 86 -5.42 -4.02 5.03
N GLN A 87 -6.44 -4.15 4.19
CA GLN A 87 -7.66 -3.36 4.28
C GLN A 87 -8.37 -3.54 5.63
N ILE A 88 -8.39 -4.79 6.16
CA ILE A 88 -8.89 -5.11 7.51
C ILE A 88 -7.69 -5.12 8.45
N THR A 89 -7.78 -4.38 9.56
CA THR A 89 -6.71 -4.28 10.55
C THR A 89 -6.28 -5.65 11.06
N SER A 90 -5.00 -5.97 10.87
CA SER A 90 -4.41 -7.28 11.15
C SER A 90 -3.49 -7.24 12.38
N VAL A 91 -4.03 -6.76 13.51
CA VAL A 91 -3.33 -6.79 14.80
C VAL A 91 -3.70 -8.03 15.61
N TYR A 92 -2.81 -8.48 16.48
CA TYR A 92 -3.09 -9.53 17.45
C TYR A 92 -3.70 -8.90 18.71
N PRO A 93 -5.04 -8.94 18.89
CA PRO A 93 -5.72 -8.10 19.88
C PRO A 93 -5.43 -8.48 21.32
N ARG A 94 -4.93 -9.70 21.59
CA ARG A 94 -4.57 -10.19 22.92
C ARG A 94 -3.12 -9.93 23.30
N LEU A 95 -2.30 -9.50 22.37
CA LEU A 95 -0.91 -9.15 22.62
C LEU A 95 -0.78 -7.65 22.94
N SER A 96 0.33 -7.27 23.59
CA SER A 96 0.66 -5.86 23.77
C SER A 96 0.97 -5.18 22.44
N VAL A 97 0.95 -3.85 22.42
CA VAL A 97 1.39 -3.04 21.29
C VAL A 97 2.85 -3.37 20.95
N TYR A 98 3.70 -3.52 21.98
CA TYR A 98 5.08 -3.94 21.81
C TYR A 98 5.19 -5.30 21.13
N ASP A 99 4.49 -6.32 21.63
CA ASP A 99 4.57 -7.68 21.11
C ASP A 99 4.08 -7.78 19.66
N ASN A 100 3.04 -7.02 19.29
CA ASN A 100 2.57 -6.94 17.91
C ASN A 100 3.70 -6.50 16.97
N VAL A 101 4.41 -5.42 17.32
CA VAL A 101 5.53 -4.92 16.50
C VAL A 101 6.72 -5.87 16.56
N ALA A 102 7.01 -6.48 17.73
CA ALA A 102 8.10 -7.43 17.90
C ALA A 102 8.01 -8.63 16.96
N LEU A 103 6.79 -9.12 16.68
CA LEU A 103 6.54 -10.20 15.72
C LEU A 103 6.93 -9.83 14.28
N ALA A 104 6.95 -8.53 13.96
CA ALA A 104 7.29 -8.05 12.60
C ALA A 104 8.78 -7.70 12.45
N VAL A 105 9.52 -7.54 13.55
CA VAL A 105 10.96 -7.20 13.48
C VAL A 105 11.74 -8.37 12.90
N PRO A 106 12.46 -8.19 11.78
CA PRO A 106 13.26 -9.26 11.20
C PRO A 106 14.50 -9.57 12.08
N PRO A 107 14.99 -10.82 12.11
CA PRO A 107 16.13 -11.22 12.93
C PRO A 107 17.40 -10.38 12.69
N GLU A 108 17.55 -9.85 11.49
CA GLU A 108 18.69 -9.04 11.06
C GLU A 108 18.62 -7.58 11.53
N ALA A 109 17.52 -7.17 12.16
CA ALA A 109 17.29 -5.77 12.55
C ALA A 109 18.17 -5.30 13.74
N GLY A 110 18.90 -6.22 14.38
CA GLY A 110 19.70 -5.95 15.56
C GLY A 110 18.93 -6.25 16.85
N GLU A 111 19.18 -5.45 17.91
CA GLU A 111 18.50 -5.64 19.18
C GLU A 111 16.99 -5.39 19.06
N LEU A 112 16.18 -6.35 19.50
CA LEU A 112 14.74 -6.35 19.35
C LEU A 112 14.08 -5.10 19.96
N ARG A 113 14.39 -4.77 21.22
CA ARG A 113 13.74 -3.67 21.93
C ARG A 113 13.96 -2.30 21.29
N PRO A 114 15.18 -1.90 20.93
CA PRO A 114 15.40 -0.65 20.20
C PRO A 114 14.66 -0.61 18.85
N ALA A 115 14.65 -1.72 18.10
CA ALA A 115 13.96 -1.79 16.80
C ALA A 115 12.43 -1.61 16.94
N VAL A 116 11.82 -2.29 17.94
CA VAL A 116 10.40 -2.14 18.25
C VAL A 116 10.07 -0.71 18.67
N MET A 117 10.83 -0.15 19.63
CA MET A 117 10.56 1.19 20.13
C MET A 117 10.75 2.27 19.06
N ALA A 118 11.71 2.10 18.14
CA ALA A 118 11.89 2.99 16.99
C ALA A 118 10.65 2.97 16.07
N ALA A 119 10.12 1.79 15.75
CA ALA A 119 8.91 1.66 14.94
C ALA A 119 7.68 2.27 15.64
N LEU A 120 7.51 2.02 16.95
CA LEU A 120 6.42 2.59 17.74
C LEU A 120 6.52 4.12 17.85
N SER A 121 7.72 4.66 18.00
CA SER A 121 7.95 6.10 18.03
C SER A 121 7.55 6.77 16.72
N ARG A 122 7.84 6.13 15.58
CA ARG A 122 7.46 6.66 14.24
C ARG A 122 5.95 6.81 14.08
N VAL A 123 5.16 5.91 14.69
CA VAL A 123 3.69 5.94 14.61
C VAL A 123 3.02 6.56 15.84
N GLY A 124 3.79 7.13 16.77
CA GLY A 124 3.27 7.81 17.95
C GLY A 124 2.65 6.90 19.01
N LEU A 125 3.08 5.63 19.07
CA LEU A 125 2.55 4.63 20.02
C LEU A 125 3.58 4.15 21.08
N ALA A 126 4.74 4.82 21.18
CA ALA A 126 5.79 4.42 22.11
C ALA A 126 5.32 4.38 23.58
N ASP A 127 4.52 5.38 24.00
CA ASP A 127 3.99 5.48 25.37
C ASP A 127 2.89 4.43 25.67
N ARG A 128 2.43 3.71 24.64
CA ARG A 128 1.40 2.66 24.75
C ARG A 128 1.96 1.26 24.55
N ALA A 129 3.30 1.10 24.59
CA ALA A 129 3.98 -0.16 24.28
C ALA A 129 3.41 -1.35 25.08
N ASP A 130 3.12 -1.17 26.35
CA ASP A 130 2.62 -2.23 27.25
C ASP A 130 1.09 -2.39 27.20
N GLN A 131 0.37 -1.51 26.46
CA GLN A 131 -1.09 -1.59 26.35
C GLN A 131 -1.49 -2.79 25.47
N ILE A 132 -2.58 -3.49 25.85
CA ILE A 132 -3.14 -4.57 25.04
C ILE A 132 -3.75 -3.99 23.76
N ALA A 133 -3.33 -4.49 22.60
CA ALA A 133 -3.69 -3.93 21.29
C ALA A 133 -5.21 -3.88 21.05
N GLY A 134 -5.96 -4.86 21.52
CA GLY A 134 -7.42 -4.90 21.39
C GLY A 134 -8.15 -3.81 22.17
N THR A 135 -7.48 -3.10 23.11
CA THR A 135 -8.07 -1.97 23.86
C THR A 135 -7.79 -0.61 23.21
N LEU A 136 -7.01 -0.58 22.14
CA LEU A 136 -6.78 0.62 21.36
C LEU A 136 -8.03 1.05 20.60
N SER A 137 -8.19 2.37 20.36
CA SER A 137 -9.15 2.85 19.36
C SER A 137 -8.81 2.31 17.97
N TYR A 138 -9.78 2.28 17.07
CA TYR A 138 -9.58 1.80 15.71
C TYR A 138 -8.43 2.55 15.01
N GLY A 139 -8.37 3.88 15.13
CA GLY A 139 -7.29 4.68 14.57
C GLY A 139 -5.91 4.30 15.12
N HIS A 140 -5.80 4.04 16.44
CA HIS A 140 -4.54 3.56 17.01
C HIS A 140 -4.18 2.14 16.55
N GLN A 141 -5.16 1.26 16.31
CA GLN A 141 -4.89 -0.06 15.74
C GLN A 141 -4.36 0.06 14.29
N ARG A 142 -4.87 1.02 13.50
CA ARG A 142 -4.32 1.33 12.17
C ARG A 142 -2.88 1.85 12.24
N LEU A 143 -2.58 2.73 13.21
CA LEU A 143 -1.21 3.19 13.44
C LEU A 143 -0.30 2.02 13.88
N LEU A 144 -0.80 1.11 14.71
CA LEU A 144 -0.06 -0.08 15.13
C LEU A 144 0.27 -0.98 13.91
N GLU A 145 -0.69 -1.23 13.04
CA GLU A 145 -0.49 -1.99 11.80
C GLU A 145 0.58 -1.34 10.91
N LEU A 146 0.52 -0.01 10.76
CA LEU A 146 1.57 0.73 10.04
C LEU A 146 2.93 0.57 10.73
N GLY A 147 2.98 0.64 12.07
CA GLY A 147 4.18 0.40 12.86
C GLY A 147 4.78 -0.99 12.65
N MET A 148 3.93 -2.03 12.58
CA MET A 148 4.35 -3.40 12.22
C MET A 148 4.96 -3.43 10.81
N GLY A 149 4.33 -2.77 9.84
CA GLY A 149 4.85 -2.63 8.48
C GLY A 149 6.22 -1.93 8.43
N LEU A 150 6.38 -0.86 9.21
CA LEU A 150 7.64 -0.10 9.29
C LEU A 150 8.75 -0.85 10.02
N ALA A 151 8.41 -1.72 10.98
CA ALA A 151 9.39 -2.58 11.67
C ALA A 151 10.13 -3.52 10.71
N LEU A 152 9.52 -3.89 9.58
CA LEU A 152 10.15 -4.65 8.50
C LEU A 152 11.23 -3.85 7.74
N ARG A 153 11.38 -2.53 8.01
CA ARG A 153 12.27 -1.61 7.27
C ARG A 153 12.09 -1.70 5.75
N PRO A 154 10.87 -1.53 5.25
CA PRO A 154 10.57 -1.79 3.85
C PRO A 154 11.18 -0.73 2.92
N ARG A 155 11.62 -1.18 1.75
CA ARG A 155 11.96 -0.31 0.60
C ARG A 155 10.69 0.17 -0.11
N VAL A 156 9.67 -0.70 -0.15
CA VAL A 156 8.35 -0.44 -0.71
C VAL A 156 7.29 -0.82 0.32
N LEU A 157 6.43 0.11 0.65
CA LEU A 157 5.29 -0.07 1.54
C LEU A 157 3.99 0.08 0.75
N ILE A 158 3.19 -0.97 0.70
CA ILE A 158 1.88 -0.98 0.05
C ILE A 158 0.83 -0.77 1.14
N LEU A 159 0.07 0.32 1.03
CA LEU A 159 -1.02 0.69 1.93
C LEU A 159 -2.35 0.51 1.21
N ASP A 160 -3.17 -0.44 1.66
CA ASP A 160 -4.46 -0.76 1.03
C ASP A 160 -5.62 -0.20 1.85
N GLU A 161 -6.23 0.89 1.37
CA GLU A 161 -7.29 1.67 2.00
C GLU A 161 -7.02 2.00 3.48
N PRO A 162 -5.84 2.58 3.79
CA PRO A 162 -5.39 2.73 5.17
C PRO A 162 -6.24 3.70 6.00
N THR A 163 -7.01 4.59 5.35
CA THR A 163 -7.84 5.56 6.06
C THR A 163 -9.30 5.14 6.22
N GLN A 164 -9.67 3.97 5.71
CA GLN A 164 -11.02 3.44 5.84
C GLN A 164 -11.40 3.30 7.33
N GLY A 165 -12.52 3.95 7.73
CA GLY A 165 -13.03 3.91 9.11
C GLY A 165 -12.35 4.87 10.09
N LEU A 166 -11.39 5.68 9.65
CA LEU A 166 -10.81 6.76 10.44
C LEU A 166 -11.74 7.97 10.49
N ALA A 167 -11.77 8.67 11.64
CA ALA A 167 -12.41 9.97 11.73
C ALA A 167 -11.62 11.04 10.94
N SER A 168 -12.29 12.10 10.47
CA SER A 168 -11.65 13.14 9.63
C SER A 168 -10.39 13.75 10.26
N GLY A 169 -10.36 13.93 11.59
CA GLY A 169 -9.19 14.43 12.30
C GLY A 169 -8.01 13.44 12.33
N GLU A 170 -8.30 12.12 12.31
CA GLU A 170 -7.28 11.07 12.28
C GLU A 170 -6.66 10.93 10.89
N VAL A 171 -7.45 11.16 9.83
CA VAL A 171 -6.99 11.11 8.43
C VAL A 171 -5.84 12.11 8.20
N ALA A 172 -5.96 13.35 8.69
CA ALA A 172 -4.91 14.36 8.54
C ALA A 172 -3.60 13.94 9.23
N GLY A 173 -3.69 13.38 10.44
CA GLY A 173 -2.53 12.85 11.17
C GLY A 173 -1.89 11.68 10.43
N PHE A 174 -2.69 10.76 9.91
CA PHE A 174 -2.21 9.65 9.11
C PHE A 174 -1.52 10.12 7.82
N ALA A 175 -2.11 11.11 7.12
CA ALA A 175 -1.51 11.71 5.93
C ALA A 175 -0.13 12.34 6.22
N ALA A 176 -0.01 13.10 7.32
CA ALA A 176 1.27 13.68 7.73
C ALA A 176 2.32 12.59 8.03
N LEU A 177 1.91 11.50 8.69
CA LEU A 177 2.77 10.37 8.96
C LEU A 177 3.25 9.70 7.65
N VAL A 178 2.35 9.37 6.72
CA VAL A 178 2.71 8.77 5.42
C VAL A 178 3.67 9.68 4.64
N ARG A 179 3.42 11.00 4.63
CA ARG A 179 4.31 11.97 4.00
C ARG A 179 5.71 11.96 4.64
N SER A 180 5.83 11.74 5.95
CA SER A 180 7.11 11.67 6.65
C SER A 180 7.91 10.40 6.36
N LEU A 181 7.32 9.37 5.74
CA LEU A 181 8.01 8.13 5.38
C LEU A 181 8.92 8.29 4.16
N VAL A 182 8.59 9.21 3.27
CA VAL A 182 9.41 9.48 2.09
C VAL A 182 10.50 10.52 2.41
N PRO A 183 11.68 10.45 1.80
CA PRO A 183 12.07 9.54 0.71
C PRO A 183 12.62 8.17 1.17
N GLU A 184 12.71 7.90 2.46
CA GLU A 184 13.32 6.67 2.99
C GLU A 184 12.58 5.41 2.56
N THR A 185 11.24 5.48 2.52
CA THR A 185 10.35 4.38 2.10
C THR A 185 9.52 4.84 0.91
N THR A 186 9.49 4.05 -0.15
CA THR A 186 8.59 4.28 -1.29
C THR A 186 7.21 3.75 -0.96
N VAL A 187 6.16 4.54 -1.21
CA VAL A 187 4.78 4.18 -0.83
C VAL A 187 3.92 3.96 -2.07
N LEU A 188 3.28 2.81 -2.16
CA LEU A 188 2.15 2.57 -3.07
C LEU A 188 0.86 2.63 -2.26
N LEU A 189 0.06 3.66 -2.50
CA LEU A 189 -1.17 3.96 -1.76
C LEU A 189 -2.39 3.58 -2.58
N ILE A 190 -3.20 2.65 -2.11
CA ILE A 190 -4.51 2.35 -2.68
C ILE A 190 -5.53 3.10 -1.84
N GLU A 191 -6.26 4.02 -2.45
CA GLU A 191 -7.27 4.83 -1.77
C GLU A 191 -8.41 5.19 -2.71
N HIS A 192 -9.58 5.43 -2.12
CA HIS A 192 -10.76 5.95 -2.80
C HIS A 192 -11.12 7.38 -2.34
N ASN A 193 -10.52 7.87 -1.26
CA ASN A 193 -10.62 9.26 -0.84
C ASN A 193 -9.78 10.15 -1.76
N MET A 194 -10.45 10.75 -2.75
CA MET A 194 -9.77 11.55 -3.78
C MET A 194 -9.07 12.79 -3.24
N GLU A 195 -9.60 13.40 -2.16
CA GLU A 195 -8.97 14.56 -1.53
C GLU A 195 -7.61 14.16 -0.95
N LEU A 196 -7.55 13.05 -0.20
CA LEU A 196 -6.32 12.50 0.35
C LEU A 196 -5.33 12.10 -0.76
N VAL A 197 -5.80 11.45 -1.81
CA VAL A 197 -4.97 11.05 -2.96
C VAL A 197 -4.32 12.26 -3.60
N MET A 198 -5.10 13.31 -3.87
CA MET A 198 -4.61 14.55 -4.52
C MET A 198 -3.64 15.33 -3.63
N ASP A 199 -3.77 15.22 -2.30
CA ASP A 199 -2.89 15.87 -1.33
C ASP A 199 -1.56 15.13 -1.15
N LEU A 200 -1.57 13.79 -1.15
CA LEU A 200 -0.40 12.97 -0.82
C LEU A 200 0.42 12.55 -2.03
N ALA A 201 -0.22 12.19 -3.14
CA ALA A 201 0.47 11.51 -4.23
C ALA A 201 1.28 12.46 -5.11
N GLN A 202 2.50 12.07 -5.46
CA GLN A 202 3.28 12.70 -6.53
C GLN A 202 2.87 12.18 -7.91
N ARG A 203 2.44 10.91 -7.98
CA ARG A 203 1.92 10.26 -9.20
C ARG A 203 0.71 9.43 -8.87
N ILE A 204 -0.17 9.31 -9.84
CA ILE A 204 -1.40 8.54 -9.72
C ILE A 204 -1.51 7.63 -10.95
N THR A 205 -1.79 6.36 -10.75
CA THR A 205 -2.23 5.42 -11.79
C THR A 205 -3.68 5.08 -11.58
N VAL A 206 -4.46 5.21 -12.64
CA VAL A 206 -5.88 4.86 -12.65
C VAL A 206 -6.05 3.52 -13.35
N LEU A 207 -6.61 2.54 -12.63
CA LEU A 207 -7.05 1.28 -13.21
C LEU A 207 -8.53 1.35 -13.57
N ASN A 208 -8.89 0.74 -14.69
CA ASN A 208 -10.27 0.51 -15.10
C ASN A 208 -10.37 -0.82 -15.84
N PHE A 209 -11.30 -1.69 -15.45
CA PHE A 209 -11.49 -3.02 -16.03
C PHE A 209 -10.19 -3.83 -16.21
N GLY A 210 -9.32 -3.80 -15.20
CA GLY A 210 -8.05 -4.54 -15.18
C GLY A 210 -6.92 -3.94 -16.00
N GLN A 211 -7.10 -2.78 -16.62
CA GLN A 211 -6.10 -2.09 -17.46
C GLN A 211 -5.75 -0.70 -16.90
N VAL A 212 -4.60 -0.18 -17.28
CA VAL A 212 -4.21 1.20 -16.96
C VAL A 212 -4.97 2.14 -17.88
N LEU A 213 -5.84 2.99 -17.30
CA LEU A 213 -6.54 4.03 -18.01
C LEU A 213 -5.68 5.28 -18.20
N ALA A 214 -4.96 5.67 -17.15
CA ALA A 214 -4.07 6.83 -17.17
C ALA A 214 -3.03 6.73 -16.06
N THR A 215 -1.87 7.35 -16.28
CA THR A 215 -0.85 7.61 -15.25
C THR A 215 -0.34 9.02 -15.41
N GLY A 216 -0.25 9.78 -14.31
CA GLY A 216 0.21 11.17 -14.35
C GLY A 216 0.30 11.80 -12.96
N THR A 217 0.58 13.09 -12.92
CA THR A 217 0.50 13.93 -11.73
C THR A 217 -0.97 14.10 -11.29
N PRO A 218 -1.24 14.50 -10.04
CA PRO A 218 -2.61 14.81 -9.59
C PRO A 218 -3.34 15.80 -10.51
N ALA A 219 -2.63 16.82 -11.01
CA ALA A 219 -3.21 17.81 -11.92
C ALA A 219 -3.62 17.22 -13.27
N GLU A 220 -2.76 16.37 -13.86
CA GLU A 220 -3.03 15.69 -15.12
C GLU A 220 -4.20 14.71 -15.00
N ILE A 221 -4.25 13.94 -13.90
CA ILE A 221 -5.34 12.98 -13.64
C ILE A 221 -6.66 13.71 -13.43
N ARG A 222 -6.68 14.82 -12.69
CA ARG A 222 -7.88 15.65 -12.49
C ARG A 222 -8.43 16.21 -13.81
N ALA A 223 -7.56 16.61 -14.74
CA ALA A 223 -7.93 17.14 -16.04
C ALA A 223 -8.30 16.08 -17.09
N ASN A 224 -8.05 14.80 -16.80
CA ASN A 224 -8.23 13.71 -17.76
C ASN A 224 -9.71 13.35 -17.90
N ARG A 225 -10.29 13.60 -19.11
CA ARG A 225 -11.69 13.34 -19.40
C ARG A 225 -12.08 11.86 -19.32
N ALA A 226 -11.19 10.95 -19.71
CA ALA A 226 -11.44 9.51 -19.63
C ALA A 226 -11.53 9.04 -18.16
N VAL A 227 -10.69 9.60 -17.29
CA VAL A 227 -10.74 9.34 -15.83
C VAL A 227 -12.05 9.88 -15.25
N GLN A 228 -12.43 11.12 -15.58
CA GLN A 228 -13.69 11.70 -15.12
C GLN A 228 -14.89 10.85 -15.55
N ALA A 229 -14.93 10.40 -16.82
CA ALA A 229 -16.00 9.53 -17.33
C ALA A 229 -16.05 8.17 -16.62
N ALA A 230 -14.90 7.57 -16.30
CA ALA A 230 -14.84 6.28 -15.59
C ALA A 230 -15.38 6.35 -14.15
N TYR A 231 -15.29 7.51 -13.50
CA TYR A 231 -15.86 7.72 -12.15
C TYR A 231 -17.32 8.15 -12.19
N LEU A 232 -17.74 8.93 -13.21
CA LEU A 232 -19.14 9.40 -13.36
C LEU A 232 -20.04 8.34 -13.99
N GLY A 233 -19.49 7.47 -14.84
CA GLY A 233 -20.27 6.41 -15.52
C GLY A 233 -20.53 5.18 -14.65
N GLY A 234 -19.98 5.10 -13.43
CA GLY A 234 -20.21 3.99 -12.51
C GLY A 234 -21.50 4.08 -11.68
N ASP A 235 -22.07 5.26 -11.55
CA ASP A 235 -23.30 5.48 -10.75
C ASP A 235 -24.60 5.22 -11.54
N ASP A 236 -24.55 5.21 -12.87
CA ASP A 236 -25.75 5.01 -13.72
C ASP A 236 -26.00 3.54 -14.14
N ALA A 237 -25.15 2.59 -13.77
CA ALA A 237 -25.30 1.17 -14.15
C ALA A 237 -25.96 0.29 -13.07
N ALA A 238 -26.46 0.88 -11.99
CA ALA A 238 -27.13 0.20 -10.86
C ALA A 238 -28.55 0.73 -10.59
N ALA A 239 -29.27 1.13 -11.67
CA ALA A 239 -30.70 1.46 -11.61
C ALA A 239 -31.52 0.42 -12.38
#